data_3dcff94aea382024f7e5d0b71c5799e8
#
_entry.id   3dcff94aea382024f7e5d0b71c5799e8
#
_cell.length_a   1.000
_cell.length_b   1.000
_cell.length_c   1.000
_cell.angle_alpha   90.00
_cell.angle_beta   90.00
_cell.angle_gamma   90.00
#
_symmetry.space_group_name_H-M   'P 1'
#
loop_
_entity.id
_entity.type
_entity.pdbx_description
1 polymer ?
#
loop_
_entity_poly.entity_id
_entity_poly.type
_entity_poly.pdbx_seq_one_letter_code
_entity_poly.pdbx_strand_id
1 'polypeptide(L)'
;MARERWSCEKAWEWYDQKGWLRGCNFLPSDCCNRIAFWQELDFEKHLETCDRELALAASIGYNSVRVILEVTVYAGEHDSFMERFERFLEVAAKHGISVMVCFGNDCTVPKNDQYRAPHLGVQEYDWGYHGGRKNSSHGSHPGVVGFSLLDEPETAALFFDMVREIISRYKADERICVWDLFNEPGNNGRGEISVPHVQKIFDIARSCDPCQPLTSGVWTNCTDFNPAERVALENSDVVSYHCYGSYQTSIIYISRLKKYNRPLFNTEWLHRPFHNTVQEIFPLFYLEKVSCWNWGLVAGLSQTYEPWESIWRRIEAGEGKNIDVTKWQHDLFRPGLHPYDPQEISVIKQFCQYADEDFAEQKGK
;
A
#
# COMPACT_ATOMS: atom_id res chain seq x y z
N MET A 1 -30.17 1.57 -1.03
CA MET A 1 -29.54 2.78 -1.61
C MET A 1 -28.04 2.65 -1.34
N ALA A 2 -27.17 3.08 -2.26
CA ALA A 2 -25.73 3.06 -2.02
C ALA A 2 -25.39 4.01 -0.86
N ARG A 3 -24.38 3.64 -0.06
CA ARG A 3 -23.88 4.47 1.04
C ARG A 3 -23.30 5.78 0.48
N GLU A 4 -23.62 6.91 1.09
CA GLU A 4 -22.96 8.18 0.76
C GLU A 4 -21.53 8.23 1.31
N ARG A 5 -20.71 9.14 0.79
CA ARG A 5 -19.41 9.48 1.37
C ARG A 5 -19.61 9.89 2.83
N TRP A 6 -18.76 9.43 3.73
CA TRP A 6 -18.82 9.84 5.13
C TRP A 6 -18.67 11.35 5.27
N SER A 7 -19.37 11.92 6.24
CA SER A 7 -19.08 13.29 6.68
C SER A 7 -17.67 13.37 7.29
N CYS A 8 -17.13 14.58 7.41
CA CYS A 8 -15.83 14.77 8.08
C CYS A 8 -15.90 14.30 9.54
N GLU A 9 -17.00 14.62 10.22
CA GLU A 9 -17.24 14.24 11.62
C GLU A 9 -17.21 12.72 11.77
N LYS A 10 -17.96 11.99 10.94
CA LYS A 10 -17.98 10.51 10.97
C LYS A 10 -16.59 9.91 10.71
N ALA A 11 -15.81 10.50 9.80
CA ALA A 11 -14.46 10.02 9.50
C ALA A 11 -13.53 10.21 10.71
N TRP A 12 -13.62 11.34 11.41
CA TRP A 12 -12.85 11.59 12.62
C TRP A 12 -13.32 10.74 13.81
N GLU A 13 -14.63 10.56 14.02
CA GLU A 13 -15.18 9.67 15.03
C GLU A 13 -14.66 8.23 14.85
N TRP A 14 -14.64 7.73 13.62
CA TRP A 14 -14.08 6.42 13.31
C TRP A 14 -12.57 6.35 13.61
N TYR A 15 -11.82 7.39 13.22
CA TYR A 15 -10.39 7.48 13.47
C TYR A 15 -10.07 7.46 14.98
N ASP A 16 -10.79 8.25 15.76
CA ASP A 16 -10.61 8.34 17.21
C ASP A 16 -10.96 7.00 17.91
N GLN A 17 -11.93 6.26 17.37
CA GLN A 17 -12.27 4.91 17.88
C GLN A 17 -11.22 3.85 17.55
N LYS A 18 -10.61 3.92 16.38
CA LYS A 18 -9.56 2.96 15.94
C LYS A 18 -8.19 3.29 16.51
N GLY A 19 -7.91 4.56 16.77
CA GLY A 19 -6.60 5.04 17.13
C GLY A 19 -5.65 5.15 15.94
N TRP A 20 -4.39 5.46 16.22
CA TRP A 20 -3.36 5.64 15.21
C TRP A 20 -2.99 4.30 14.54
N LEU A 21 -3.39 4.11 13.30
CA LEU A 21 -2.99 2.96 12.48
C LEU A 21 -1.57 3.18 11.97
N ARG A 22 -0.71 2.18 12.17
CA ARG A 22 0.70 2.21 11.78
C ARG A 22 1.16 0.82 11.37
N GLY A 23 1.95 0.75 10.32
CA GLY A 23 2.38 -0.52 9.79
C GLY A 23 3.20 -0.42 8.52
N CYS A 24 3.08 -1.42 7.67
CA CYS A 24 3.81 -1.51 6.42
C CYS A 24 2.94 -2.01 5.27
N ASN A 25 3.37 -1.73 4.05
CA ASN A 25 2.96 -2.48 2.88
C ASN A 25 3.61 -3.86 2.98
N PHE A 26 2.78 -4.90 2.97
CA PHE A 26 3.21 -6.25 3.27
C PHE A 26 3.16 -7.16 2.05
N LEU A 27 4.26 -7.76 1.76
CA LEU A 27 4.44 -8.90 0.87
C LEU A 27 5.41 -9.86 1.57
N PRO A 28 5.09 -11.15 1.75
CA PRO A 28 6.01 -12.09 2.41
C PRO A 28 7.37 -12.11 1.72
N SER A 29 8.45 -12.14 2.49
CA SER A 29 9.81 -12.03 1.95
C SER A 29 10.20 -13.14 0.97
N ASP A 30 9.50 -14.26 1.02
CA ASP A 30 9.67 -15.40 0.10
C ASP A 30 8.78 -15.33 -1.15
N CYS A 31 8.03 -14.24 -1.35
CA CYS A 31 7.27 -13.96 -2.55
C CYS A 31 7.93 -12.87 -3.40
N CYS A 32 8.07 -13.10 -4.70
CA CYS A 32 8.63 -12.09 -5.60
C CYS A 32 7.58 -11.10 -6.11
N ASN A 33 6.30 -11.46 -6.09
CA ASN A 33 5.19 -10.62 -6.52
C ASN A 33 3.86 -11.05 -5.84
N ARG A 34 2.78 -10.33 -6.14
CA ARG A 34 1.45 -10.58 -5.58
C ARG A 34 0.83 -11.89 -6.07
N ILE A 35 1.17 -12.34 -7.29
CA ILE A 35 0.69 -13.64 -7.79
C ILE A 35 1.28 -14.76 -6.95
N ALA A 36 2.60 -14.74 -6.71
CA ALA A 36 3.26 -15.71 -5.82
C ALA A 36 2.59 -15.74 -4.45
N PHE A 37 2.23 -14.59 -3.90
CA PHE A 37 1.61 -14.50 -2.58
C PHE A 37 0.20 -15.11 -2.53
N TRP A 38 -0.63 -14.82 -3.53
CA TRP A 38 -2.05 -15.14 -3.45
C TRP A 38 -2.46 -16.46 -4.13
N GLN A 39 -1.63 -17.02 -5.04
CA GLN A 39 -1.94 -18.28 -5.73
C GLN A 39 -1.82 -19.50 -4.80
N GLU A 40 -2.33 -20.66 -5.24
CA GLU A 40 -2.27 -21.92 -4.49
C GLU A 40 -0.85 -22.48 -4.37
N LEU A 41 -0.04 -22.27 -5.42
CA LEU A 41 1.34 -22.77 -5.46
C LEU A 41 2.16 -22.20 -4.28
N ASP A 42 2.69 -23.09 -3.45
CA ASP A 42 3.51 -22.79 -2.28
C ASP A 42 2.81 -21.94 -1.18
N PHE A 43 1.47 -21.80 -1.21
CA PHE A 43 0.74 -20.96 -0.28
C PHE A 43 0.98 -21.29 1.20
N GLU A 44 1.03 -22.57 1.56
CA GLU A 44 1.28 -22.98 2.95
C GLU A 44 2.61 -22.45 3.48
N LYS A 45 3.63 -22.55 2.67
CA LYS A 45 4.96 -22.00 2.99
C LYS A 45 4.93 -20.48 3.12
N HIS A 46 4.22 -19.80 2.21
CA HIS A 46 4.08 -18.35 2.27
C HIS A 46 3.27 -17.92 3.48
N LEU A 47 2.27 -18.69 3.89
CA LEU A 47 1.49 -18.41 5.09
C LEU A 47 2.32 -18.58 6.38
N GLU A 48 3.23 -19.57 6.44
CA GLU A 48 4.20 -19.70 7.53
C GLU A 48 5.15 -18.48 7.60
N THR A 49 5.56 -17.97 6.44
CA THR A 49 6.35 -16.73 6.36
C THR A 49 5.53 -15.53 6.83
N CYS A 50 4.25 -15.42 6.44
CA CYS A 50 3.34 -14.40 6.95
C CYS A 50 3.23 -14.45 8.48
N ASP A 51 3.01 -15.62 9.06
CA ASP A 51 2.87 -15.78 10.52
C ASP A 51 4.10 -15.25 11.26
N ARG A 52 5.29 -15.60 10.79
CA ARG A 52 6.57 -15.16 11.36
C ARG A 52 6.80 -13.66 11.20
N GLU A 53 6.52 -13.11 10.02
CA GLU A 53 6.79 -11.70 9.71
C GLU A 53 5.73 -10.76 10.30
N LEU A 54 4.48 -11.18 10.40
CA LEU A 54 3.45 -10.42 11.10
C LEU A 54 3.66 -10.42 12.61
N ALA A 55 4.15 -11.53 13.20
CA ALA A 55 4.62 -11.55 14.57
C ALA A 55 5.76 -10.54 14.80
N LEU A 56 6.70 -10.44 13.85
CA LEU A 56 7.78 -9.46 13.90
C LEU A 56 7.24 -8.03 13.82
N ALA A 57 6.32 -7.74 12.90
CA ALA A 57 5.66 -6.44 12.80
C ALA A 57 4.96 -6.04 14.11
N ALA A 58 4.18 -6.95 14.69
CA ALA A 58 3.54 -6.73 15.99
C ALA A 58 4.57 -6.46 17.11
N SER A 59 5.72 -7.15 17.10
CA SER A 59 6.77 -7.00 18.12
C SER A 59 7.43 -5.62 18.15
N ILE A 60 7.29 -4.85 17.07
CA ILE A 60 7.78 -3.46 17.00
C ILE A 60 6.67 -2.43 17.21
N GLY A 61 5.43 -2.89 17.48
CA GLY A 61 4.28 -2.05 17.78
C GLY A 61 3.42 -1.71 16.56
N TYR A 62 3.64 -2.33 15.41
CA TYR A 62 2.72 -2.19 14.28
C TYR A 62 1.40 -2.89 14.57
N ASN A 63 0.30 -2.29 14.14
CA ASN A 63 -1.07 -2.76 14.34
C ASN A 63 -1.86 -2.92 13.04
N SER A 64 -1.22 -2.67 11.91
CA SER A 64 -1.85 -2.80 10.61
C SER A 64 -0.84 -3.16 9.51
N VAL A 65 -1.33 -3.82 8.46
CA VAL A 65 -0.60 -4.00 7.19
C VAL A 65 -1.48 -3.62 6.02
N ARG A 66 -0.87 -3.15 4.93
CA ARG A 66 -1.53 -2.92 3.65
C ARG A 66 -1.11 -4.01 2.67
N VAL A 67 -2.10 -4.69 2.07
CA VAL A 67 -1.88 -5.74 1.07
C VAL A 67 -2.63 -5.43 -0.20
N ILE A 68 -2.06 -5.79 -1.35
CA ILE A 68 -2.68 -5.59 -2.65
C ILE A 68 -3.14 -6.95 -3.18
N LEU A 69 -4.41 -7.06 -3.54
CA LEU A 69 -4.98 -8.27 -4.13
C LEU A 69 -4.67 -8.36 -5.63
N GLU A 70 -4.84 -9.54 -6.21
CA GLU A 70 -4.47 -9.81 -7.59
C GLU A 70 -5.60 -10.50 -8.35
N VAL A 71 -6.15 -9.77 -9.34
CA VAL A 71 -7.29 -10.25 -10.14
C VAL A 71 -6.98 -11.50 -10.94
N THR A 72 -5.73 -11.70 -11.39
CA THR A 72 -5.32 -12.89 -12.13
C THR A 72 -5.48 -14.15 -11.28
N VAL A 73 -5.16 -14.08 -10.00
CA VAL A 73 -5.33 -15.18 -9.06
C VAL A 73 -6.81 -15.41 -8.75
N TYR A 74 -7.55 -14.33 -8.47
CA TYR A 74 -9.00 -14.42 -8.25
C TYR A 74 -9.71 -15.09 -9.45
N ALA A 75 -9.37 -14.70 -10.66
CA ALA A 75 -9.98 -15.25 -11.87
C ALA A 75 -9.64 -16.72 -12.13
N GLY A 76 -8.42 -17.13 -11.83
CA GLY A 76 -7.93 -18.48 -12.10
C GLY A 76 -8.17 -19.50 -10.99
N GLU A 77 -8.31 -19.05 -9.74
CA GLU A 77 -8.38 -19.90 -8.54
C GLU A 77 -9.43 -19.40 -7.54
N HIS A 78 -10.59 -18.97 -8.02
CA HIS A 78 -11.61 -18.23 -7.27
C HIS A 78 -11.89 -18.77 -5.87
N ASP A 79 -12.39 -20.02 -5.76
CA ASP A 79 -12.84 -20.57 -4.47
C ASP A 79 -11.67 -20.72 -3.47
N SER A 80 -10.54 -21.22 -3.95
CA SER A 80 -9.36 -21.40 -3.12
C SER A 80 -8.66 -20.07 -2.80
N PHE A 81 -8.76 -19.07 -3.66
CA PHE A 81 -8.29 -17.71 -3.36
C PHE A 81 -9.07 -17.09 -2.18
N MET A 82 -10.39 -17.23 -2.17
CA MET A 82 -11.24 -16.72 -1.09
C MET A 82 -10.93 -17.40 0.25
N GLU A 83 -10.61 -18.70 0.23
CA GLU A 83 -10.17 -19.45 1.42
C GLU A 83 -8.78 -18.97 1.89
N ARG A 84 -7.83 -18.78 0.97
CA ARG A 84 -6.49 -18.29 1.30
C ARG A 84 -6.52 -16.87 1.87
N PHE A 85 -7.35 -16.01 1.33
CA PHE A 85 -7.54 -14.66 1.87
C PHE A 85 -8.11 -14.70 3.29
N GLU A 86 -9.10 -15.55 3.58
CA GLU A 86 -9.61 -15.76 4.93
C GLU A 86 -8.51 -16.21 5.89
N ARG A 87 -7.72 -17.20 5.52
CA ARG A 87 -6.60 -17.70 6.32
C ARG A 87 -5.52 -16.66 6.58
N PHE A 88 -5.24 -15.81 5.61
CA PHE A 88 -4.34 -14.66 5.82
C PHE A 88 -4.91 -13.69 6.86
N LEU A 89 -6.20 -13.36 6.80
CA LEU A 89 -6.85 -12.51 7.81
C LEU A 89 -6.80 -13.13 9.21
N GLU A 90 -6.95 -14.45 9.33
CA GLU A 90 -6.82 -15.17 10.60
C GLU A 90 -5.40 -15.05 11.17
N VAL A 91 -4.38 -15.23 10.33
CA VAL A 91 -2.97 -15.07 10.73
C VAL A 91 -2.66 -13.63 11.14
N ALA A 92 -3.13 -12.64 10.41
CA ALA A 92 -2.96 -11.24 10.79
C ALA A 92 -3.64 -10.93 12.13
N ALA A 93 -4.88 -11.36 12.32
CA ALA A 93 -5.64 -11.17 13.55
C ALA A 93 -5.01 -11.85 14.76
N LYS A 94 -4.42 -13.05 14.60
CA LYS A 94 -3.66 -13.76 15.64
C LYS A 94 -2.57 -12.87 16.26
N HIS A 95 -1.99 -11.97 15.48
CA HIS A 95 -0.95 -11.05 15.93
C HIS A 95 -1.48 -9.65 16.27
N GLY A 96 -2.81 -9.45 16.30
CA GLY A 96 -3.41 -8.13 16.54
C GLY A 96 -3.19 -7.14 15.38
N ILE A 97 -2.92 -7.63 14.19
CA ILE A 97 -2.71 -6.84 12.98
C ILE A 97 -4.02 -6.74 12.20
N SER A 98 -4.50 -5.53 11.96
CA SER A 98 -5.61 -5.26 11.04
C SER A 98 -5.09 -5.07 9.61
N VAL A 99 -5.95 -5.31 8.63
CA VAL A 99 -5.56 -5.32 7.23
C VAL A 99 -6.22 -4.16 6.47
N MET A 100 -5.42 -3.32 5.81
CA MET A 100 -5.86 -2.44 4.74
C MET A 100 -5.77 -3.20 3.43
N VAL A 101 -6.90 -3.38 2.75
CA VAL A 101 -6.97 -4.14 1.50
C VAL A 101 -6.98 -3.18 0.32
N CYS A 102 -6.01 -3.33 -0.58
CA CYS A 102 -5.91 -2.58 -1.82
C CYS A 102 -6.29 -3.46 -3.02
N PHE A 103 -7.04 -2.90 -3.98
CA PHE A 103 -7.52 -3.62 -5.17
C PHE A 103 -6.83 -3.20 -6.46
N GLY A 104 -7.12 -2.00 -6.96
CA GLY A 104 -6.62 -1.52 -8.24
C GLY A 104 -5.22 -0.91 -8.18
N ASN A 105 -4.56 -0.78 -9.33
CA ASN A 105 -3.23 -0.21 -9.40
C ASN A 105 -2.91 0.34 -10.79
N ASP A 106 -2.40 1.58 -10.84
CA ASP A 106 -1.90 2.21 -12.07
C ASP A 106 -0.37 2.30 -12.15
N CYS A 107 0.37 1.70 -11.21
CA CYS A 107 1.80 1.50 -11.36
C CYS A 107 2.04 0.37 -12.38
N THR A 108 1.88 0.67 -13.65
CA THR A 108 1.88 -0.27 -14.75
C THR A 108 2.92 0.12 -15.81
N VAL A 109 3.28 -0.83 -16.66
CA VAL A 109 4.23 -0.63 -17.77
C VAL A 109 3.49 -0.59 -19.10
N PRO A 110 4.10 0.00 -20.16
CA PRO A 110 3.53 -0.05 -21.49
C PRO A 110 3.40 -1.49 -22.00
N LYS A 111 2.34 -1.76 -22.79
CA LYS A 111 2.20 -3.05 -23.49
C LYS A 111 3.09 -3.06 -24.74
N ASN A 112 4.37 -3.31 -24.56
CA ASN A 112 5.40 -3.41 -25.57
C ASN A 112 6.04 -4.81 -25.57
N ASP A 113 7.11 -5.02 -26.30
CA ASP A 113 7.81 -6.31 -26.42
C ASP A 113 8.39 -6.83 -25.07
N GLN A 114 8.50 -5.97 -24.07
CA GLN A 114 8.96 -6.32 -22.73
C GLN A 114 7.81 -6.61 -21.76
N TYR A 115 6.57 -6.35 -22.18
CA TYR A 115 5.40 -6.62 -21.34
C TYR A 115 5.22 -8.12 -21.12
N ARG A 116 5.08 -8.49 -19.87
CA ARG A 116 4.76 -9.86 -19.46
C ARG A 116 3.37 -9.88 -18.88
N ALA A 117 2.48 -10.63 -19.50
CA ALA A 117 1.16 -10.83 -18.97
C ALA A 117 1.23 -11.59 -17.64
N PRO A 118 0.49 -11.16 -16.61
CA PRO A 118 0.41 -11.93 -15.38
C PRO A 118 -0.16 -13.33 -15.63
N HIS A 119 0.37 -14.33 -14.95
CA HIS A 119 -0.03 -15.73 -15.08
C HIS A 119 0.15 -16.49 -13.77
N LEU A 120 -0.62 -17.55 -13.57
CA LEU A 120 -0.44 -18.48 -12.45
C LEU A 120 0.76 -19.41 -12.67
N GLY A 121 1.25 -20.00 -11.60
CA GLY A 121 2.37 -20.93 -11.61
C GLY A 121 3.65 -20.28 -11.10
N VAL A 122 4.79 -20.87 -11.47
CA VAL A 122 6.10 -20.40 -11.03
C VAL A 122 6.35 -18.98 -11.50
N GLN A 123 6.58 -18.09 -10.55
CA GLN A 123 6.86 -16.69 -10.84
C GLN A 123 8.37 -16.50 -11.02
N GLU A 124 8.74 -15.77 -12.06
CA GLU A 124 10.14 -15.44 -12.29
C GLU A 124 10.61 -14.37 -11.29
N TYR A 125 11.76 -14.60 -10.71
CA TYR A 125 12.49 -13.61 -9.95
C TYR A 125 12.95 -12.51 -10.91
N ASP A 126 12.20 -11.42 -10.94
CA ASP A 126 12.51 -10.25 -11.76
C ASP A 126 13.30 -9.26 -10.93
N TRP A 127 14.61 -9.25 -11.11
CA TRP A 127 15.46 -8.26 -10.49
C TRP A 127 15.07 -6.87 -10.97
N GLY A 128 14.47 -6.09 -10.08
CA GLY A 128 13.95 -4.77 -10.37
C GLY A 128 12.43 -4.68 -10.42
N TYR A 129 11.67 -5.68 -9.93
CA TYR A 129 10.22 -5.60 -9.82
C TYR A 129 9.78 -4.40 -8.97
N HIS A 130 10.36 -4.19 -7.80
CA HIS A 130 10.16 -3.01 -6.95
C HIS A 130 11.42 -2.15 -6.81
N GLY A 131 12.58 -2.70 -7.01
CA GLY A 131 13.87 -2.05 -6.93
C GLY A 131 14.89 -2.78 -7.76
N GLY A 132 16.14 -2.30 -7.78
CA GLY A 132 17.23 -2.89 -8.54
C GLY A 132 17.34 -2.36 -9.95
N ARG A 133 18.30 -2.93 -10.70
CA ARG A 133 18.84 -2.33 -11.91
C ARG A 133 18.46 -3.05 -13.19
N LYS A 134 18.12 -4.32 -13.09
CA LYS A 134 17.98 -5.20 -14.25
C LYS A 134 16.50 -5.44 -14.57
N ASN A 135 16.13 -5.18 -15.83
CA ASN A 135 14.84 -5.57 -16.41
C ASN A 135 13.60 -5.11 -15.61
N SER A 136 13.68 -3.96 -14.95
CA SER A 136 12.51 -3.43 -14.25
C SER A 136 11.32 -3.30 -15.18
N SER A 137 10.29 -4.07 -14.93
CA SER A 137 8.98 -3.88 -15.54
C SER A 137 8.27 -2.62 -15.00
N HIS A 138 8.82 -2.00 -13.94
CA HIS A 138 8.28 -0.83 -13.25
C HIS A 138 8.99 0.49 -13.57
N GLY A 139 9.86 0.51 -14.57
CA GLY A 139 10.51 1.76 -14.97
C GLY A 139 9.47 2.75 -15.49
N SER A 140 9.49 4.01 -15.01
CA SER A 140 8.75 5.07 -15.66
C SER A 140 9.27 5.23 -17.10
N HIS A 141 8.37 5.15 -18.06
CA HIS A 141 8.68 5.35 -19.48
C HIS A 141 8.14 6.72 -19.88
N PRO A 142 8.95 7.80 -19.85
CA PRO A 142 8.49 9.14 -20.15
C PRO A 142 7.78 9.20 -21.51
N GLY A 143 6.57 9.76 -21.54
CA GLY A 143 5.78 9.93 -22.76
C GLY A 143 5.06 8.67 -23.27
N VAL A 144 5.10 7.57 -22.53
CA VAL A 144 4.38 6.35 -22.86
C VAL A 144 3.36 6.03 -21.79
N VAL A 145 2.14 5.70 -22.19
CA VAL A 145 1.04 5.35 -21.27
C VAL A 145 1.17 3.91 -20.82
N GLY A 146 1.05 3.67 -19.50
CA GLY A 146 1.01 2.34 -18.92
C GLY A 146 -0.24 1.58 -19.36
N PHE A 147 -0.11 0.26 -19.53
CA PHE A 147 -1.24 -0.64 -19.83
C PHE A 147 -1.80 -1.21 -18.53
N SER A 148 -3.10 -1.13 -18.34
CA SER A 148 -3.81 -1.78 -17.24
C SER A 148 -4.65 -2.95 -17.75
N LEU A 149 -4.72 -4.03 -16.99
CA LEU A 149 -5.65 -5.13 -17.27
C LEU A 149 -7.12 -4.65 -17.29
N LEU A 150 -7.42 -3.52 -16.63
CA LEU A 150 -8.75 -2.92 -16.65
C LEU A 150 -9.11 -2.26 -18.01
N ASP A 151 -8.14 -2.12 -18.90
CA ASP A 151 -8.39 -1.67 -20.27
C ASP A 151 -9.02 -2.78 -21.14
N GLU A 152 -8.97 -4.04 -20.67
CA GLU A 152 -9.60 -5.20 -21.29
C GLU A 152 -10.97 -5.47 -20.63
N PRO A 153 -12.08 -5.37 -21.37
CA PRO A 153 -13.42 -5.42 -20.78
C PRO A 153 -13.73 -6.67 -19.96
N GLU A 154 -13.22 -7.83 -20.38
CA GLU A 154 -13.41 -9.11 -19.68
C GLU A 154 -12.67 -9.12 -18.33
N THR A 155 -11.42 -8.69 -18.30
CA THR A 155 -10.65 -8.61 -17.07
C THR A 155 -11.19 -7.52 -16.15
N ALA A 156 -11.63 -6.39 -16.70
CA ALA A 156 -12.29 -5.34 -15.92
C ALA A 156 -13.57 -5.85 -15.24
N ALA A 157 -14.37 -6.66 -15.93
CA ALA A 157 -15.58 -7.26 -15.35
C ALA A 157 -15.22 -8.15 -14.15
N LEU A 158 -14.26 -9.08 -14.32
CA LEU A 158 -13.77 -9.95 -13.25
C LEU A 158 -13.20 -9.16 -12.05
N PHE A 159 -12.45 -8.11 -12.33
CA PHE A 159 -11.91 -7.23 -11.29
C PHE A 159 -13.04 -6.56 -10.49
N PHE A 160 -14.04 -6.02 -11.13
CA PHE A 160 -15.17 -5.38 -10.43
C PHE A 160 -16.05 -6.39 -9.67
N ASP A 161 -16.14 -7.61 -10.15
CA ASP A 161 -16.81 -8.70 -9.42
C ASP A 161 -16.00 -9.12 -8.19
N MET A 162 -14.67 -9.23 -8.29
CA MET A 162 -13.78 -9.45 -7.15
C MET A 162 -13.98 -8.37 -6.06
N VAL A 163 -13.98 -7.10 -6.46
CA VAL A 163 -14.21 -5.98 -5.52
C VAL A 163 -15.55 -6.11 -4.81
N ARG A 164 -16.62 -6.36 -5.58
CA ARG A 164 -17.97 -6.51 -5.04
C ARG A 164 -18.08 -7.68 -4.09
N GLU A 165 -17.56 -8.84 -4.45
CA GLU A 165 -17.64 -10.05 -3.64
C GLU A 165 -16.88 -9.89 -2.32
N ILE A 166 -15.61 -9.47 -2.39
CA ILE A 166 -14.77 -9.32 -1.21
C ILE A 166 -15.33 -8.28 -0.25
N ILE A 167 -15.69 -7.09 -0.74
CA ILE A 167 -16.26 -6.06 0.13
C ILE A 167 -17.60 -6.54 0.71
N SER A 168 -18.47 -7.17 -0.07
CA SER A 168 -19.76 -7.66 0.43
C SER A 168 -19.59 -8.73 1.52
N ARG A 169 -18.62 -9.63 1.34
CA ARG A 169 -18.34 -10.71 2.30
C ARG A 169 -17.76 -10.19 3.60
N TYR A 170 -16.87 -9.19 3.53
CA TYR A 170 -16.11 -8.69 4.68
C TYR A 170 -16.53 -7.29 5.14
N LYS A 171 -17.66 -6.76 4.71
CA LYS A 171 -18.13 -5.40 4.99
C LYS A 171 -18.31 -5.04 6.45
N ALA A 172 -18.39 -6.00 7.34
CA ALA A 172 -18.51 -5.83 8.79
C ALA A 172 -17.38 -6.53 9.55
N ASP A 173 -16.34 -7.00 8.86
CA ASP A 173 -15.23 -7.72 9.46
C ASP A 173 -14.22 -6.74 10.06
N GLU A 174 -14.03 -6.78 11.37
CA GLU A 174 -13.16 -5.87 12.10
C GLU A 174 -11.66 -6.14 11.86
N ARG A 175 -11.29 -7.29 11.28
CA ARG A 175 -9.92 -7.60 10.86
C ARG A 175 -9.48 -6.71 9.70
N ILE A 176 -10.44 -6.19 8.92
CA ILE A 176 -10.19 -5.22 7.85
C ILE A 176 -10.44 -3.82 8.37
N CYS A 177 -9.42 -2.99 8.37
CA CYS A 177 -9.51 -1.62 8.88
C CYS A 177 -9.93 -0.61 7.79
N VAL A 178 -9.49 -0.77 6.56
CA VAL A 178 -9.69 0.19 5.46
C VAL A 178 -9.77 -0.53 4.13
N TRP A 179 -10.61 -0.04 3.24
CA TRP A 179 -10.63 -0.42 1.82
C TRP A 179 -9.90 0.64 1.02
N ASP A 180 -8.70 0.33 0.54
CA ASP A 180 -7.94 1.14 -0.40
C ASP A 180 -8.27 0.70 -1.82
N LEU A 181 -9.17 1.42 -2.47
CA LEU A 181 -9.80 0.94 -3.69
C LEU A 181 -8.85 0.95 -4.90
N PHE A 182 -7.90 1.91 -4.92
CA PHE A 182 -7.04 2.04 -6.08
C PHE A 182 -5.69 2.68 -5.70
N ASN A 183 -4.60 1.97 -5.98
CA ASN A 183 -3.24 2.45 -5.79
C ASN A 183 -2.84 3.42 -6.90
N GLU A 184 -2.41 4.61 -6.53
CA GLU A 184 -1.85 5.63 -7.44
C GLU A 184 -2.65 5.87 -8.72
N PRO A 185 -3.92 6.27 -8.60
CA PRO A 185 -4.79 6.43 -9.76
C PRO A 185 -4.22 7.45 -10.76
N GLY A 186 -4.21 7.07 -12.01
CA GLY A 186 -3.70 7.89 -13.12
C GLY A 186 -2.18 7.91 -13.25
N ASN A 187 -1.43 7.07 -12.51
CA ASN A 187 0.02 6.95 -12.68
C ASN A 187 0.39 6.45 -14.08
N ASN A 188 1.67 6.55 -14.43
CA ASN A 188 2.22 6.16 -15.74
C ASN A 188 1.46 6.74 -16.94
N GLY A 189 1.08 8.02 -16.83
CA GLY A 189 0.42 8.75 -17.93
C GLY A 189 -1.05 8.39 -18.14
N ARG A 190 -1.66 7.62 -17.25
CA ARG A 190 -3.03 7.12 -17.40
C ARG A 190 -4.11 8.14 -17.04
N GLY A 191 -3.83 9.16 -16.27
CA GLY A 191 -4.70 10.29 -15.89
C GLY A 191 -6.19 10.14 -16.20
N GLU A 192 -6.64 10.68 -17.35
CA GLU A 192 -8.03 10.62 -17.81
C GLU A 192 -8.52 9.19 -18.07
N ILE A 193 -7.64 8.27 -18.50
CA ILE A 193 -8.00 6.89 -18.84
C ILE A 193 -8.52 6.15 -17.62
N SER A 194 -7.94 6.42 -16.46
CA SER A 194 -8.29 5.73 -15.20
C SER A 194 -9.52 6.32 -14.50
N VAL A 195 -9.99 7.50 -14.88
CA VAL A 195 -11.20 8.13 -14.30
C VAL A 195 -12.41 7.19 -14.23
N PRO A 196 -12.84 6.53 -15.31
CA PRO A 196 -14.01 5.65 -15.26
C PRO A 196 -13.79 4.43 -14.35
N HIS A 197 -12.56 3.92 -14.26
CA HIS A 197 -12.25 2.78 -13.40
C HIS A 197 -12.31 3.18 -11.92
N VAL A 198 -11.72 4.32 -11.58
CA VAL A 198 -11.73 4.86 -10.19
C VAL A 198 -13.14 5.19 -9.76
N GLN A 199 -13.93 5.86 -10.61
CA GLN A 199 -15.33 6.14 -10.27
C GLN A 199 -16.12 4.85 -10.04
N LYS A 200 -16.02 3.90 -10.95
CA LYS A 200 -16.78 2.64 -10.89
C LYS A 200 -16.43 1.80 -9.66
N ILE A 201 -15.17 1.75 -9.25
CA ILE A 201 -14.78 0.98 -8.05
C ILE A 201 -15.36 1.61 -6.78
N PHE A 202 -15.38 2.95 -6.67
CA PHE A 202 -16.05 3.63 -5.55
C PHE A 202 -17.55 3.36 -5.55
N ASP A 203 -18.22 3.41 -6.69
CA ASP A 203 -19.67 3.13 -6.80
C ASP A 203 -19.99 1.71 -6.34
N ILE A 204 -19.19 0.73 -6.77
CA ILE A 204 -19.34 -0.65 -6.34
C ILE A 204 -19.11 -0.80 -4.84
N ALA A 205 -18.01 -0.28 -4.31
CA ALA A 205 -17.69 -0.38 -2.91
C ALA A 205 -18.79 0.26 -2.03
N ARG A 206 -19.33 1.41 -2.43
CA ARG A 206 -20.44 2.06 -1.74
C ARG A 206 -21.74 1.26 -1.81
N SER A 207 -21.99 0.57 -2.92
CA SER A 207 -23.17 -0.29 -3.06
C SER A 207 -23.14 -1.49 -2.10
N CYS A 208 -21.96 -1.92 -1.66
CA CYS A 208 -21.79 -2.99 -0.66
C CYS A 208 -22.04 -2.52 0.78
N ASP A 209 -22.02 -1.20 1.03
CA ASP A 209 -22.25 -0.56 2.33
C ASP A 209 -21.34 -1.09 3.46
N PRO A 210 -20.00 -1.02 3.32
CA PRO A 210 -19.08 -1.50 4.33
C PRO A 210 -19.03 -0.56 5.55
N CYS A 211 -18.74 -1.14 6.73
CA CYS A 211 -18.50 -0.38 7.97
C CYS A 211 -17.14 0.34 7.98
N GLN A 212 -16.20 -0.12 7.16
CA GLN A 212 -14.87 0.45 7.03
C GLN A 212 -14.88 1.66 6.09
N PRO A 213 -13.93 2.61 6.24
CA PRO A 213 -13.80 3.73 5.32
C PRO A 213 -13.23 3.27 3.98
N LEU A 214 -13.63 4.00 2.93
CA LEU A 214 -13.11 3.85 1.58
C LEU A 214 -12.08 4.94 1.32
N THR A 215 -11.00 4.58 0.63
CA THR A 215 -9.97 5.52 0.19
C THR A 215 -9.32 5.10 -1.12
N SER A 216 -8.49 5.96 -1.70
CA SER A 216 -7.59 5.65 -2.81
C SER A 216 -6.40 6.59 -2.75
N GLY A 217 -5.19 6.03 -2.76
CA GLY A 217 -3.95 6.76 -2.50
C GLY A 217 -3.56 7.71 -3.62
N VAL A 218 -3.62 9.04 -3.36
CA VAL A 218 -3.05 10.02 -4.29
C VAL A 218 -1.54 10.07 -4.13
N TRP A 219 -0.82 10.36 -5.20
CA TRP A 219 0.63 10.19 -5.25
C TRP A 219 1.41 11.38 -5.83
N THR A 220 0.71 12.34 -6.45
CA THR A 220 1.36 13.55 -6.97
C THR A 220 1.74 14.52 -5.84
N ASN A 221 2.23 15.70 -6.18
CA ASN A 221 2.76 16.69 -5.24
C ASN A 221 1.72 17.35 -4.30
N CYS A 222 0.50 16.80 -4.22
CA CYS A 222 -0.63 17.32 -3.43
C CYS A 222 -1.06 18.76 -3.76
N THR A 223 -0.79 19.20 -4.97
CA THR A 223 -1.23 20.52 -5.48
C THR A 223 -1.94 20.42 -6.82
N ASP A 224 -1.36 19.69 -7.73
CA ASP A 224 -1.85 19.56 -9.10
C ASP A 224 -2.20 18.10 -9.37
N PHE A 225 -3.33 17.69 -8.81
CA PHE A 225 -3.83 16.34 -8.93
C PHE A 225 -4.26 16.03 -10.37
N ASN A 226 -3.89 14.85 -10.85
CA ASN A 226 -4.41 14.35 -12.11
C ASN A 226 -5.93 14.08 -12.01
N PRO A 227 -6.66 13.91 -13.13
CA PRO A 227 -8.11 13.71 -13.11
C PRO A 227 -8.57 12.51 -12.26
N ALA A 228 -7.86 11.39 -12.30
CA ALA A 228 -8.22 10.21 -11.51
C ALA A 228 -7.99 10.42 -10.00
N GLU A 229 -6.93 11.14 -9.60
CA GLU A 229 -6.71 11.52 -8.21
C GLU A 229 -7.81 12.45 -7.68
N ARG A 230 -8.32 13.37 -8.52
CA ARG A 230 -9.45 14.23 -8.13
C ARG A 230 -10.69 13.41 -7.80
N VAL A 231 -11.03 12.45 -8.66
CA VAL A 231 -12.13 11.51 -8.39
C VAL A 231 -11.89 10.72 -7.10
N ALA A 232 -10.66 10.24 -6.88
CA ALA A 232 -10.29 9.54 -5.65
C ALA A 232 -10.51 10.42 -4.41
N LEU A 233 -10.01 11.67 -4.40
CA LEU A 233 -10.17 12.61 -3.29
C LEU A 233 -11.64 12.99 -3.03
N GLU A 234 -12.43 13.18 -4.08
CA GLU A 234 -13.85 13.54 -3.98
C GLU A 234 -14.70 12.40 -3.40
N ASN A 235 -14.27 11.16 -3.60
CA ASN A 235 -15.01 9.98 -3.14
C ASN A 235 -14.46 9.35 -1.85
N SER A 236 -13.26 9.65 -1.41
CA SER A 236 -12.63 9.01 -0.24
C SER A 236 -13.24 9.48 1.08
N ASP A 237 -13.50 8.55 1.99
CA ASP A 237 -13.97 8.83 3.35
C ASP A 237 -12.84 9.39 4.23
N VAL A 238 -11.63 8.86 4.07
CA VAL A 238 -10.36 9.33 4.63
C VAL A 238 -9.40 9.65 3.49
N VAL A 239 -8.44 10.54 3.68
CA VAL A 239 -7.52 10.94 2.61
C VAL A 239 -6.23 10.15 2.72
N SER A 240 -6.00 9.23 1.79
CA SER A 240 -4.72 8.54 1.68
C SER A 240 -3.82 9.18 0.61
N TYR A 241 -2.51 9.15 0.86
CA TYR A 241 -1.50 9.73 -0.03
C TYR A 241 -0.16 9.01 0.09
N HIS A 242 0.68 9.17 -0.91
CA HIS A 242 2.05 8.67 -0.93
C HIS A 242 3.04 9.84 -0.84
N CYS A 243 4.07 9.70 -0.02
CA CYS A 243 5.13 10.69 0.07
C CYS A 243 6.47 10.04 0.40
N TYR A 244 7.34 9.94 -0.59
CA TYR A 244 8.71 9.48 -0.43
C TYR A 244 9.73 10.62 -0.32
N GLY A 245 9.26 11.85 -0.20
CA GLY A 245 10.10 13.04 -0.09
C GLY A 245 10.61 13.27 1.33
N SER A 246 11.58 14.21 1.46
CA SER A 246 12.18 14.56 2.75
C SER A 246 11.16 15.03 3.80
N TYR A 247 11.62 15.22 5.03
CA TYR A 247 10.84 15.79 6.13
C TYR A 247 10.10 17.08 5.71
N GLN A 248 10.80 18.01 5.06
CA GLN A 248 10.18 19.25 4.59
C GLN A 248 9.07 19.01 3.56
N THR A 249 9.26 18.07 2.65
CA THR A 249 8.23 17.68 1.67
C THR A 249 7.03 17.07 2.37
N SER A 250 7.25 16.21 3.36
CA SER A 250 6.18 15.57 4.14
C SER A 250 5.34 16.59 4.91
N ILE A 251 5.94 17.61 5.53
CA ILE A 251 5.21 18.70 6.18
C ILE A 251 4.34 19.45 5.17
N ILE A 252 4.89 19.76 3.98
CA ILE A 252 4.14 20.46 2.93
C ILE A 252 2.93 19.64 2.50
N TYR A 253 3.08 18.33 2.28
CA TYR A 253 1.97 17.45 1.88
C TYR A 253 0.89 17.38 2.96
N ILE A 254 1.27 17.14 4.21
CA ILE A 254 0.35 17.12 5.35
C ILE A 254 -0.43 18.44 5.44
N SER A 255 0.28 19.57 5.39
CA SER A 255 -0.34 20.90 5.44
C SER A 255 -1.35 21.14 4.32
N ARG A 256 -1.03 20.71 3.09
CA ARG A 256 -1.94 20.83 1.95
C ARG A 256 -3.17 19.94 2.06
N LEU A 257 -3.01 18.71 2.55
CA LEU A 257 -4.09 17.73 2.65
C LEU A 257 -5.02 17.99 3.84
N LYS A 258 -4.56 18.63 4.91
CA LYS A 258 -5.39 19.04 6.04
C LYS A 258 -6.59 19.93 5.65
N LYS A 259 -6.54 20.60 4.50
CA LYS A 259 -7.67 21.38 3.96
C LYS A 259 -8.95 20.56 3.72
N TYR A 260 -8.80 19.24 3.52
CA TYR A 260 -9.96 18.35 3.34
C TYR A 260 -10.69 18.04 4.64
N ASN A 261 -10.12 18.40 5.80
CA ASN A 261 -10.68 18.16 7.13
C ASN A 261 -11.08 16.70 7.38
N ARG A 262 -10.22 15.76 6.95
CA ARG A 262 -10.41 14.32 7.10
C ARG A 262 -9.15 13.69 7.67
N PRO A 263 -9.22 12.53 8.34
CA PRO A 263 -8.03 11.77 8.72
C PRO A 263 -7.10 11.55 7.53
N LEU A 264 -5.80 11.74 7.74
CA LEU A 264 -4.77 11.57 6.73
C LEU A 264 -4.06 10.24 6.92
N PHE A 265 -3.86 9.51 5.81
CA PHE A 265 -3.19 8.23 5.78
C PHE A 265 -2.03 8.29 4.78
N ASN A 266 -0.80 8.25 5.26
CA ASN A 266 0.34 8.05 4.36
C ASN A 266 0.51 6.56 4.11
N THR A 267 -0.04 6.09 3.01
CA THR A 267 -0.07 4.66 2.67
C THR A 267 1.20 4.15 2.03
N GLU A 268 2.13 5.04 1.66
CA GLU A 268 3.46 4.67 1.18
C GLU A 268 4.50 5.75 1.53
N TRP A 269 5.53 5.35 2.27
CA TRP A 269 6.67 6.18 2.65
C TRP A 269 7.89 5.30 2.94
N LEU A 270 8.97 5.88 3.43
CA LEU A 270 10.28 5.31 3.70
C LEU A 270 11.10 5.15 2.42
N HIS A 271 11.91 6.16 2.13
CA HIS A 271 12.82 6.18 1.00
C HIS A 271 14.13 6.83 1.43
N ARG A 272 15.01 6.04 2.04
CA ARG A 272 16.24 6.54 2.67
C ARG A 272 17.15 7.31 1.71
N PRO A 273 17.33 6.88 0.43
CA PRO A 273 18.11 7.66 -0.54
C PRO A 273 17.62 9.09 -0.77
N PHE A 274 16.34 9.37 -0.51
CA PHE A 274 15.75 10.72 -0.63
C PHE A 274 15.50 11.39 0.72
N HIS A 275 16.20 10.94 1.78
CA HIS A 275 16.06 11.48 3.14
C HIS A 275 14.65 11.37 3.72
N ASN A 276 13.88 10.38 3.27
CA ASN A 276 12.64 9.99 3.91
C ASN A 276 12.95 8.81 4.85
N THR A 277 13.25 9.14 6.11
CA THR A 277 13.79 8.19 7.09
C THR A 277 12.85 7.98 8.26
N VAL A 278 12.98 6.85 8.94
CA VAL A 278 12.15 6.54 10.12
C VAL A 278 12.36 7.60 11.21
N GLN A 279 13.61 8.00 11.46
CA GLN A 279 13.96 8.92 12.55
C GLN A 279 13.26 10.27 12.43
N GLU A 280 13.04 10.76 11.21
CA GLU A 280 12.44 12.08 10.98
C GLU A 280 10.93 12.00 10.71
N ILE A 281 10.49 10.98 9.95
CA ILE A 281 9.14 10.94 9.39
C ILE A 281 8.14 10.23 10.32
N PHE A 282 8.55 9.15 10.98
CA PHE A 282 7.64 8.41 11.86
C PHE A 282 7.16 9.23 13.07
N PRO A 283 8.04 9.99 13.78
CA PRO A 283 7.61 10.94 14.81
C PRO A 283 6.66 12.03 14.28
N LEU A 284 6.92 12.54 13.06
CA LEU A 284 6.04 13.54 12.44
C LEU A 284 4.63 12.99 12.24
N PHE A 285 4.50 11.77 11.76
CA PHE A 285 3.18 11.16 11.57
C PHE A 285 2.41 10.99 12.87
N TYR A 286 3.07 10.57 13.95
CA TYR A 286 2.45 10.50 15.27
C TYR A 286 1.96 11.88 15.73
N LEU A 287 2.81 12.92 15.69
CA LEU A 287 2.47 14.28 16.14
C LEU A 287 1.35 14.92 15.31
N GLU A 288 1.30 14.65 14.01
CA GLU A 288 0.32 15.19 13.09
C GLU A 288 -0.96 14.34 12.96
N LYS A 289 -1.04 13.21 13.72
CA LYS A 289 -2.13 12.22 13.67
C LYS A 289 -2.35 11.65 12.28
N VAL A 290 -1.26 11.37 11.55
CA VAL A 290 -1.28 10.74 10.23
C VAL A 290 -1.04 9.24 10.40
N SER A 291 -2.02 8.41 10.07
CA SER A 291 -1.79 6.95 9.99
C SER A 291 -0.80 6.64 8.87
N CYS A 292 0.04 5.61 9.04
CA CYS A 292 1.16 5.43 8.13
C CYS A 292 1.52 3.97 7.86
N TRP A 293 1.90 3.67 6.61
CA TRP A 293 2.40 2.36 6.16
C TRP A 293 3.67 2.55 5.34
N ASN A 294 4.82 2.21 5.91
CA ASN A 294 6.06 2.22 5.13
C ASN A 294 6.04 1.13 4.06
N TRP A 295 6.81 1.34 2.98
CA TRP A 295 6.97 0.31 1.97
C TRP A 295 7.96 -0.75 2.46
N GLY A 296 7.54 -2.04 2.41
CA GLY A 296 8.35 -3.18 2.80
C GLY A 296 8.50 -3.38 4.32
N LEU A 297 8.75 -4.62 4.72
CA LEU A 297 9.03 -5.02 6.10
C LEU A 297 10.32 -5.83 6.17
N VAL A 298 10.36 -6.99 5.52
CA VAL A 298 11.51 -7.89 5.48
C VAL A 298 12.04 -7.95 4.05
N ALA A 299 13.32 -7.66 3.87
CA ALA A 299 13.98 -7.74 2.58
C ALA A 299 13.92 -9.17 2.03
N GLY A 300 13.48 -9.31 0.80
CA GLY A 300 13.25 -10.61 0.20
C GLY A 300 13.21 -10.59 -1.33
N LEU A 301 12.47 -11.51 -1.91
CA LEU A 301 12.42 -11.74 -3.34
C LEU A 301 11.80 -10.57 -4.13
N SER A 302 10.97 -9.73 -3.50
CA SER A 302 10.43 -8.51 -4.11
C SER A 302 11.46 -7.40 -4.32
N GLN A 303 12.61 -7.46 -3.63
CA GLN A 303 13.75 -6.53 -3.76
C GLN A 303 13.44 -5.06 -3.43
N THR A 304 12.50 -4.84 -2.56
CA THR A 304 12.10 -3.49 -2.13
C THR A 304 13.21 -2.72 -1.41
N TYR A 305 14.25 -3.40 -0.93
CA TYR A 305 15.45 -2.79 -0.34
C TYR A 305 16.38 -2.15 -1.37
N GLU A 306 16.30 -2.54 -2.64
CA GLU A 306 17.13 -1.98 -3.71
C GLU A 306 16.57 -0.64 -4.23
N PRO A 307 17.41 0.33 -4.60
CA PRO A 307 16.96 1.55 -5.23
C PRO A 307 16.20 1.29 -6.54
N TRP A 308 15.19 2.11 -6.82
CA TRP A 308 14.43 2.03 -8.07
C TRP A 308 15.34 2.16 -9.29
N GLU A 309 15.00 1.49 -10.38
CA GLU A 309 15.77 1.57 -11.62
C GLU A 309 15.95 3.01 -12.11
N SER A 310 14.96 3.87 -11.95
CA SER A 310 15.04 5.29 -12.29
C SER A 310 16.17 6.01 -11.54
N ILE A 311 16.49 5.61 -10.32
CA ILE A 311 17.62 6.14 -9.55
C ILE A 311 18.95 5.69 -10.17
N TRP A 312 19.05 4.40 -10.48
CA TRP A 312 20.25 3.85 -11.14
C TRP A 312 20.51 4.51 -12.48
N ARG A 313 19.48 4.72 -13.32
CA ARG A 313 19.61 5.43 -14.60
C ARG A 313 20.11 6.86 -14.42
N ARG A 314 19.63 7.58 -13.42
CA ARG A 314 20.10 8.96 -13.12
C ARG A 314 21.57 8.97 -12.72
N ILE A 315 22.01 8.02 -11.91
CA ILE A 315 23.42 7.88 -11.50
C ILE A 315 24.31 7.59 -12.71
N GLU A 316 23.89 6.67 -13.59
CA GLU A 316 24.60 6.33 -14.82
C GLU A 316 24.70 7.48 -15.81
N ALA A 317 23.68 8.35 -15.86
CA ALA A 317 23.67 9.57 -16.63
C ALA A 317 24.56 10.70 -16.01
N GLY A 318 25.21 10.44 -14.87
CA GLY A 318 25.99 11.44 -14.15
C GLY A 318 25.14 12.42 -13.34
N GLU A 319 23.84 12.16 -13.23
CA GLU A 319 22.90 12.88 -12.41
C GLU A 319 22.80 12.22 -11.01
N GLY A 320 22.25 12.90 -10.05
CA GLY A 320 21.98 12.28 -8.74
C GLY A 320 23.24 12.05 -7.88
N LYS A 321 24.27 12.88 -8.00
CA LYS A 321 25.50 12.79 -7.19
C LYS A 321 25.28 12.82 -5.68
N ASN A 322 24.11 13.28 -5.23
CA ASN A 322 23.74 13.38 -3.82
C ASN A 322 22.86 12.20 -3.36
N ILE A 323 22.60 11.22 -4.23
CA ILE A 323 21.79 10.05 -3.87
C ILE A 323 22.70 8.98 -3.26
N ASP A 324 22.45 8.64 -2.00
CA ASP A 324 23.22 7.60 -1.29
C ASP A 324 22.59 6.22 -1.53
N VAL A 325 23.04 5.54 -2.58
CA VAL A 325 22.60 4.17 -2.92
C VAL A 325 23.26 3.07 -2.08
N THR A 326 24.10 3.43 -1.11
CA THR A 326 24.60 2.46 -0.12
C THR A 326 23.57 2.13 0.94
N LYS A 327 22.54 2.98 1.07
CA LYS A 327 21.39 2.76 1.94
C LYS A 327 20.33 1.93 1.25
N TRP A 328 19.72 1.03 2.01
CA TRP A 328 18.50 0.38 1.57
C TRP A 328 17.40 1.40 1.31
N GLN A 329 16.69 1.21 0.21
CA GLN A 329 15.60 2.11 -0.15
C GLN A 329 14.46 2.00 0.86
N HIS A 330 13.94 0.79 1.02
CA HIS A 330 12.84 0.46 1.92
C HIS A 330 13.28 -0.64 2.90
N ASP A 331 12.34 -1.47 3.33
CA ASP A 331 12.50 -2.57 4.27
C ASP A 331 13.17 -2.22 5.62
N LEU A 332 12.66 -2.83 6.67
CA LEU A 332 13.14 -2.60 8.03
C LEU A 332 14.05 -3.72 8.54
N PHE A 333 13.88 -4.92 7.99
CA PHE A 333 14.58 -6.11 8.45
C PHE A 333 15.28 -6.84 7.31
N ARG A 334 16.40 -7.46 7.65
CA ARG A 334 17.15 -8.36 6.78
C ARG A 334 16.43 -9.71 6.67
N PRO A 335 16.74 -10.56 5.67
CA PRO A 335 16.12 -11.89 5.54
C PRO A 335 16.21 -12.76 6.79
N GLY A 336 17.27 -12.57 7.61
CA GLY A 336 17.43 -13.22 8.92
C GLY A 336 16.68 -12.57 10.06
N LEU A 337 15.72 -11.67 9.79
CA LEU A 337 14.89 -10.94 10.75
C LEU A 337 15.65 -10.01 11.71
N HIS A 338 16.91 -9.70 11.40
CA HIS A 338 17.66 -8.67 12.11
C HIS A 338 17.36 -7.28 11.53
N PRO A 339 17.24 -6.25 12.34
CA PRO A 339 17.04 -4.89 11.86
C PRO A 339 18.08 -4.48 10.81
N TYR A 340 17.63 -3.75 9.76
CA TYR A 340 18.54 -3.02 8.89
C TYR A 340 19.30 -1.96 9.71
N ASP A 341 18.55 -1.15 10.46
CA ASP A 341 19.09 -0.18 11.41
C ASP A 341 18.37 -0.33 12.77
N PRO A 342 19.06 -0.75 13.85
CA PRO A 342 18.46 -0.87 15.17
C PRO A 342 17.89 0.45 15.73
N GLN A 343 18.41 1.61 15.31
CA GLN A 343 17.90 2.91 15.75
C GLN A 343 16.52 3.19 15.17
N GLU A 344 16.27 2.81 13.92
CA GLU A 344 14.94 2.91 13.31
C GLU A 344 13.90 2.11 14.09
N ILE A 345 14.25 0.88 14.45
CA ILE A 345 13.35 0.01 15.22
C ILE A 345 13.09 0.58 16.63
N SER A 346 14.10 1.19 17.25
CA SER A 346 13.93 1.85 18.56
C SER A 346 12.96 3.04 18.47
N VAL A 347 13.06 3.86 17.43
CA VAL A 347 12.13 4.98 17.18
C VAL A 347 10.70 4.47 16.95
N ILE A 348 10.53 3.45 16.10
CA ILE A 348 9.21 2.86 15.85
C ILE A 348 8.59 2.38 17.17
N LYS A 349 9.30 1.56 17.94
CA LYS A 349 8.80 1.03 19.22
C LYS A 349 8.39 2.13 20.17
N GLN A 350 9.20 3.18 20.30
CA GLN A 350 8.94 4.27 21.22
C GLN A 350 7.66 5.05 20.86
N PHE A 351 7.50 5.44 19.60
CA PHE A 351 6.32 6.20 19.18
C PHE A 351 5.07 5.32 19.11
N CYS A 352 5.21 4.03 18.84
CA CYS A 352 4.11 3.08 18.98
C CYS A 352 3.63 2.99 20.43
N GLN A 353 4.54 2.90 21.38
CA GLN A 353 4.22 2.88 22.81
C GLN A 353 3.49 4.16 23.23
N TYR A 354 3.98 5.35 22.86
CA TYR A 354 3.31 6.62 23.15
C TYR A 354 1.89 6.65 22.59
N ALA A 355 1.70 6.18 21.37
CA ALA A 355 0.38 6.14 20.75
C ALA A 355 -0.59 5.19 21.48
N ASP A 356 -0.10 4.05 21.98
CA ASP A 356 -0.92 3.11 22.75
C ASP A 356 -1.28 3.66 24.14
N GLU A 357 -0.34 4.35 24.79
CA GLU A 357 -0.57 5.05 26.06
C GLU A 357 -1.62 6.17 25.90
N ASP A 358 -1.46 7.04 24.89
CA ASP A 358 -2.42 8.11 24.58
C ASP A 358 -3.83 7.56 24.30
N PHE A 359 -3.90 6.46 23.54
CA PHE A 359 -5.18 5.82 23.20
C PHE A 359 -5.86 5.21 24.42
N ALA A 360 -5.10 4.59 25.33
CA ALA A 360 -5.61 4.04 26.59
C ALA A 360 -6.13 5.14 27.50
N GLU A 361 -5.44 6.28 27.61
CA GLU A 361 -5.88 7.44 28.38
C GLU A 361 -7.17 8.07 27.83
N GLN A 362 -7.32 8.10 26.50
CA GLN A 362 -8.55 8.61 25.86
C GLN A 362 -9.77 7.71 26.14
N LYS A 363 -9.57 6.39 26.17
CA LYS A 363 -10.65 5.42 26.48
C LYS A 363 -11.00 5.33 27.97
N GLY A 364 -10.10 5.76 28.85
CA GLY A 364 -10.33 5.80 30.30
C GLY A 364 -11.09 7.05 30.79
N LYS A 365 -11.29 8.01 29.91
CA LYS A 365 -12.07 9.25 30.16
C LYS A 365 -13.47 9.13 29.60
#